data_87831e46ad9401e3bb3009a4a9cb8401
#
_entry.id   87831e46ad9401e3bb3009a4a9cb8401
#
_cell.length_a   1.000
_cell.length_b   1.000
_cell.length_c   1.000
_cell.angle_alpha   90.00
_cell.angle_beta   90.00
_cell.angle_gamma   90.00
#
_symmetry.space_group_name_H-M   'P 1'
#
loop_
_entity.id
_entity.type
_entity.pdbx_description
1 polymer ?
#
loop_
_entity_poly.entity_id
_entity_poly.type
_entity_poly.pdbx_seq_one_letter_code
_entity_poly.pdbx_strand_id
1 'polypeptide(L)'
;MSDVVEEIVNLGDRSYSVVVGHGVLPRSKEMIPSSARRVAVVTQDGIPPAYIPSFGDLAVSMHVIGAGENHKTLATIERLCREFSQAGLTRGDVVVAVGGGMVTDVAGFAAASYHRGIPVVHVATSLLAMIDAAVGGKTGVNIAEGKNLVGAYWQPHGVVCEMDALDTLPEREMRCGLGEMAKYHFIVREDLSSLTMVDRIA
;
A
#
# COMPACT_ATOMS: atom_id res chain seq x y z
N MET A 1 13.64 21.84 6.45
CA MET A 1 13.93 20.43 6.81
C MET A 1 12.70 19.66 6.37
N SER A 2 12.86 18.63 5.58
CA SER A 2 11.73 17.80 5.18
C SER A 2 11.24 17.07 6.44
N ASP A 3 10.03 17.36 6.87
CA ASP A 3 9.42 16.66 7.99
C ASP A 3 9.11 15.22 7.53
N VAL A 4 10.02 14.31 7.86
CA VAL A 4 9.84 12.88 7.67
C VAL A 4 9.62 12.27 9.03
N VAL A 5 8.50 11.59 9.20
CA VAL A 5 8.14 10.87 10.42
C VAL A 5 8.21 9.37 10.13
N GLU A 6 8.77 8.62 11.06
CA GLU A 6 8.78 7.16 11.02
C GLU A 6 8.17 6.62 12.30
N GLU A 7 7.10 5.85 12.15
CA GLU A 7 6.39 5.19 13.24
C GLU A 7 6.54 3.67 13.12
N ILE A 8 6.62 3.00 14.26
CA ILE A 8 6.72 1.53 14.31
C ILE A 8 5.39 0.94 14.78
N VAL A 9 4.80 0.13 13.94
CA VAL A 9 3.65 -0.70 14.33
C VAL A 9 4.18 -1.93 15.05
N ASN A 10 4.02 -1.98 16.37
CA ASN A 10 4.57 -3.02 17.22
C ASN A 10 3.68 -4.26 17.25
N LEU A 11 4.10 -5.33 16.56
CA LEU A 11 3.40 -6.61 16.47
C LEU A 11 4.33 -7.81 16.74
N GLY A 12 5.37 -7.61 17.57
CA GLY A 12 6.40 -8.62 17.82
C GLY A 12 7.19 -8.93 16.55
N ASP A 13 7.25 -10.19 16.15
CA ASP A 13 8.00 -10.63 14.94
C ASP A 13 7.40 -10.09 13.61
N ARG A 14 6.22 -9.49 13.67
CA ARG A 14 5.55 -8.89 12.51
C ARG A 14 5.50 -7.37 12.56
N SER A 15 6.33 -6.77 13.42
CA SER A 15 6.45 -5.31 13.49
C SER A 15 6.98 -4.74 12.17
N TYR A 16 6.53 -3.55 11.81
CA TYR A 16 6.94 -2.88 10.58
C TYR A 16 6.95 -1.36 10.75
N SER A 17 7.72 -0.67 9.90
CA SER A 17 7.78 0.78 9.86
C SER A 17 6.72 1.36 8.93
N VAL A 18 6.16 2.51 9.33
CA VAL A 18 5.39 3.43 8.50
C VAL A 18 6.19 4.71 8.38
N VAL A 19 6.58 5.07 7.15
CA VAL A 19 7.37 6.28 6.87
C VAL A 19 6.48 7.27 6.13
N VAL A 20 6.33 8.47 6.68
CA VAL A 20 5.49 9.55 6.14
C VAL A 20 6.37 10.76 5.84
N GLY A 21 6.24 11.33 4.64
CA GLY A 21 6.98 12.54 4.28
C GLY A 21 7.03 12.80 2.78
N HIS A 22 7.78 13.84 2.44
CA HIS A 22 8.06 14.22 1.06
C HIS A 22 9.35 13.56 0.57
N GLY A 23 9.34 13.00 -0.66
CA GLY A 23 10.51 12.36 -1.26
C GLY A 23 10.97 11.08 -0.56
N VAL A 24 10.05 10.37 0.11
CA VAL A 24 10.36 9.17 0.91
C VAL A 24 10.31 7.85 0.12
N LEU A 25 9.99 7.89 -1.18
CA LEU A 25 9.95 6.69 -2.03
C LEU A 25 11.19 5.78 -1.90
N PRO A 26 12.44 6.31 -1.82
CA PRO A 26 13.63 5.47 -1.68
C PRO A 26 13.63 4.58 -0.43
N ARG A 27 12.93 4.98 0.63
CA ARG A 27 12.80 4.21 1.89
C ARG A 27 12.09 2.87 1.67
N SER A 28 11.26 2.74 0.62
CA SER A 28 10.61 1.48 0.27
C SER A 28 11.60 0.35 -0.02
N LYS A 29 12.78 0.67 -0.55
CA LYS A 29 13.85 -0.32 -0.81
C LYS A 29 14.42 -0.90 0.49
N GLU A 30 14.47 -0.11 1.55
CA GLU A 30 14.97 -0.54 2.87
C GLU A 30 14.03 -1.58 3.52
N MET A 31 12.75 -1.58 3.12
CA MET A 31 11.72 -2.50 3.61
C MET A 31 11.68 -3.83 2.84
N ILE A 32 12.43 -3.94 1.75
CA ILE A 32 12.51 -5.18 0.95
C ILE A 32 13.30 -6.25 1.73
N PRO A 33 12.78 -7.47 1.88
CA PRO A 33 13.53 -8.54 2.51
C PRO A 33 14.87 -8.79 1.82
N SER A 34 15.93 -8.99 2.59
CA SER A 34 17.28 -9.27 2.04
C SER A 34 17.36 -10.55 1.23
N SER A 35 16.40 -11.46 1.39
CA SER A 35 16.25 -12.67 0.60
C SER A 35 15.68 -12.44 -0.80
N ALA A 36 15.02 -11.29 -1.04
CA ALA A 36 14.34 -11.00 -2.29
C ALA A 36 15.34 -10.86 -3.44
N ARG A 37 15.00 -11.47 -4.55
CA ARG A 37 15.69 -11.32 -5.83
C ARG A 37 14.82 -10.71 -6.90
N ARG A 38 13.50 -10.76 -6.66
CA ARG A 38 12.46 -10.22 -7.55
C ARG A 38 11.49 -9.34 -6.80
N VAL A 39 11.00 -8.33 -7.49
CA VAL A 39 9.95 -7.43 -7.02
C VAL A 39 8.81 -7.48 -8.03
N ALA A 40 7.61 -7.80 -7.56
CA ALA A 40 6.40 -7.61 -8.34
C ALA A 40 5.75 -6.27 -7.94
N VAL A 41 5.84 -5.27 -8.79
CA VAL A 41 5.15 -3.99 -8.58
C VAL A 41 3.73 -4.12 -9.07
N VAL A 42 2.77 -3.98 -8.16
CA VAL A 42 1.33 -3.91 -8.49
C VAL A 42 0.89 -2.45 -8.41
N THR A 43 0.36 -1.93 -9.49
CA THR A 43 -0.14 -0.56 -9.59
C THR A 43 -1.43 -0.51 -10.43
N GLN A 44 -2.01 0.66 -10.61
CA GLN A 44 -3.19 0.85 -11.46
C GLN A 44 -2.93 1.91 -12.54
N ASP A 45 -3.77 1.91 -13.56
CA ASP A 45 -3.78 2.97 -14.55
C ASP A 45 -4.00 4.34 -13.89
N GLY A 46 -3.26 5.34 -14.37
CA GLY A 46 -3.34 6.71 -13.88
C GLY A 46 -2.40 7.05 -12.72
N ILE A 47 -1.69 6.08 -12.13
CA ILE A 47 -0.61 6.39 -11.17
C ILE A 47 0.63 6.84 -11.96
N PRO A 48 1.14 8.07 -11.72
CA PRO A 48 2.35 8.55 -12.39
C PRO A 48 3.55 7.63 -12.16
N PRO A 49 4.33 7.29 -13.21
CA PRO A 49 5.53 6.46 -13.08
C PRO A 49 6.56 7.00 -12.09
N ALA A 50 6.55 8.31 -11.82
CA ALA A 50 7.43 8.95 -10.84
C ALA A 50 7.23 8.43 -9.42
N TYR A 51 6.07 7.85 -9.10
CA TYR A 51 5.79 7.26 -7.78
C TYR A 51 6.15 5.79 -7.68
N ILE A 52 6.67 5.19 -8.75
CA ILE A 52 7.19 3.82 -8.71
C ILE A 52 8.65 3.87 -8.25
N PRO A 53 8.98 3.27 -7.08
CA PRO A 53 10.34 3.30 -6.57
C PRO A 53 11.32 2.54 -7.45
N SER A 54 12.60 2.91 -7.36
CA SER A 54 13.69 2.14 -7.95
C SER A 54 14.17 1.07 -6.95
N PHE A 55 14.34 -0.15 -7.43
CA PHE A 55 14.77 -1.29 -6.62
C PHE A 55 16.20 -1.75 -6.92
N GLY A 56 17.00 -0.92 -7.62
CA GLY A 56 18.39 -1.21 -7.95
C GLY A 56 18.50 -2.42 -8.89
N ASP A 57 19.33 -3.41 -8.50
CA ASP A 57 19.63 -4.59 -9.33
C ASP A 57 18.61 -5.72 -9.22
N LEU A 58 17.53 -5.54 -8.44
CA LEU A 58 16.48 -6.55 -8.33
C LEU A 58 15.70 -6.67 -9.65
N ALA A 59 15.35 -7.89 -10.03
CA ALA A 59 14.50 -8.11 -11.19
C ALA A 59 13.07 -7.62 -10.89
N VAL A 60 12.56 -6.67 -11.67
CA VAL A 60 11.26 -6.04 -11.47
C VAL A 60 10.28 -6.51 -12.53
N SER A 61 9.10 -6.93 -12.11
CA SER A 61 7.93 -7.14 -12.98
C SER A 61 6.83 -6.15 -12.63
N MET A 62 6.17 -5.60 -13.67
CA MET A 62 5.08 -4.63 -13.52
C MET A 62 3.73 -5.31 -13.77
N HIS A 63 2.80 -5.10 -12.87
CA HIS A 63 1.46 -5.68 -12.91
C HIS A 63 0.43 -4.56 -12.74
N VAL A 64 -0.17 -4.16 -13.84
CA VAL A 64 -1.16 -3.08 -13.85
C VAL A 64 -2.56 -3.67 -13.68
N ILE A 65 -3.27 -3.23 -12.65
CA ILE A 65 -4.69 -3.54 -12.47
C ILE A 65 -5.54 -2.37 -12.98
N GLY A 66 -6.76 -2.65 -13.40
CA GLY A 66 -7.66 -1.60 -13.85
C GLY A 66 -7.99 -0.60 -12.73
N ALA A 67 -8.24 0.64 -13.10
CA ALA A 67 -8.62 1.68 -12.15
C ALA A 67 -10.07 1.50 -11.67
N GLY A 68 -10.30 1.78 -10.38
CA GLY A 68 -11.62 1.80 -9.76
C GLY A 68 -12.04 0.49 -9.11
N GLU A 69 -13.05 0.59 -8.28
CA GLU A 69 -13.53 -0.47 -7.38
C GLU A 69 -13.99 -1.74 -8.08
N ASN A 70 -14.40 -1.65 -9.36
CA ASN A 70 -14.82 -2.80 -10.17
C ASN A 70 -13.70 -3.83 -10.41
N HIS A 71 -12.46 -3.45 -10.24
CA HIS A 71 -11.30 -4.32 -10.38
C HIS A 71 -10.88 -4.99 -9.05
N LYS A 72 -11.53 -4.66 -7.95
CA LYS A 72 -11.31 -5.27 -6.63
C LYS A 72 -12.05 -6.60 -6.52
N THR A 73 -11.59 -7.62 -7.24
CA THR A 73 -12.27 -8.91 -7.42
C THR A 73 -11.35 -10.12 -7.24
N LEU A 74 -11.95 -11.29 -6.97
CA LEU A 74 -11.22 -12.57 -6.95
C LEU A 74 -10.56 -12.90 -8.29
N ALA A 75 -11.18 -12.53 -9.41
CA ALA A 75 -10.58 -12.71 -10.75
C ALA A 75 -9.28 -11.91 -10.90
N THR A 76 -9.21 -10.70 -10.33
CA THR A 76 -7.97 -9.91 -10.29
C THR A 76 -6.89 -10.59 -9.46
N ILE A 77 -7.25 -11.19 -8.32
CA ILE A 77 -6.30 -11.96 -7.49
C ILE A 77 -5.75 -13.16 -8.25
N GLU A 78 -6.61 -13.94 -8.89
CA GLU A 78 -6.17 -15.09 -9.70
C GLU A 78 -5.21 -14.65 -10.80
N ARG A 79 -5.54 -13.58 -11.54
CA ARG A 79 -4.68 -13.03 -12.59
C ARG A 79 -3.31 -12.62 -12.04
N LEU A 80 -3.27 -11.87 -10.96
CA LEU A 80 -2.01 -11.46 -10.32
C LEU A 80 -1.18 -12.66 -9.88
N CYS A 81 -1.77 -13.68 -9.25
CA CYS A 81 -1.06 -14.88 -8.85
C CYS A 81 -0.45 -15.64 -10.05
N ARG A 82 -1.16 -15.69 -11.18
CA ARG A 82 -0.63 -16.26 -12.43
C ARG A 82 0.54 -15.45 -12.97
N GLU A 83 0.41 -14.12 -13.01
CA GLU A 83 1.48 -13.21 -13.46
C GLU A 83 2.71 -13.29 -12.56
N PHE A 84 2.56 -13.38 -11.23
CA PHE A 84 3.67 -13.59 -10.28
C PHE A 84 4.39 -14.91 -10.56
N SER A 85 3.64 -15.97 -10.83
CA SER A 85 4.20 -17.27 -11.19
C SER A 85 4.99 -17.21 -12.51
N GLN A 86 4.45 -16.53 -13.53
CA GLN A 86 5.13 -16.35 -14.82
C GLN A 86 6.39 -15.49 -14.69
N ALA A 87 6.39 -14.49 -13.80
CA ALA A 87 7.55 -13.68 -13.47
C ALA A 87 8.58 -14.43 -12.59
N GLY A 88 8.25 -15.66 -12.17
CA GLY A 88 9.13 -16.53 -11.39
C GLY A 88 9.32 -16.10 -9.94
N LEU A 89 8.33 -15.41 -9.34
CA LEU A 89 8.37 -15.06 -7.92
C LEU A 89 8.36 -16.31 -7.05
N THR A 90 9.11 -16.28 -5.98
CA THR A 90 9.22 -17.31 -4.96
C THR A 90 8.78 -16.77 -3.59
N ARG A 91 8.78 -17.60 -2.56
CA ARG A 91 8.44 -17.19 -1.19
C ARG A 91 9.38 -16.13 -0.60
N GLY A 92 10.61 -16.04 -1.09
CA GLY A 92 11.60 -15.07 -0.64
C GLY A 92 11.51 -13.72 -1.34
N ASP A 93 10.67 -13.61 -2.38
CA ASP A 93 10.48 -12.39 -3.14
C ASP A 93 9.36 -11.52 -2.54
N VAL A 94 9.09 -10.35 -3.12
CA VAL A 94 8.22 -9.34 -2.52
C VAL A 94 7.26 -8.74 -3.55
N VAL A 95 6.05 -8.44 -3.10
CA VAL A 95 5.11 -7.57 -3.81
C VAL A 95 5.27 -6.14 -3.30
N VAL A 96 5.32 -5.17 -4.20
CA VAL A 96 5.25 -3.75 -3.86
C VAL A 96 3.98 -3.16 -4.47
N ALA A 97 3.05 -2.78 -3.61
CA ALA A 97 1.80 -2.13 -4.00
C ALA A 97 2.01 -0.63 -4.11
N VAL A 98 1.83 -0.04 -5.28
CA VAL A 98 1.97 1.41 -5.50
C VAL A 98 0.63 1.97 -5.93
N GLY A 99 -0.06 2.68 -5.05
CA GLY A 99 -1.38 3.21 -5.36
C GLY A 99 -2.22 3.62 -4.15
N GLY A 100 -3.49 3.83 -4.41
CA GLY A 100 -4.51 4.09 -3.38
C GLY A 100 -5.00 2.80 -2.69
N GLY A 101 -6.01 2.93 -1.83
CA GLY A 101 -6.53 1.84 -1.00
C GLY A 101 -6.96 0.60 -1.78
N MET A 102 -7.54 0.77 -2.97
CA MET A 102 -7.92 -0.36 -3.82
C MET A 102 -6.69 -1.18 -4.24
N VAL A 103 -5.58 -0.52 -4.58
CA VAL A 103 -4.34 -1.20 -4.98
C VAL A 103 -3.71 -1.92 -3.80
N THR A 104 -3.64 -1.26 -2.63
CA THR A 104 -3.05 -1.87 -1.42
C THR A 104 -3.84 -3.08 -0.96
N ASP A 105 -5.18 -3.01 -0.99
CA ASP A 105 -6.06 -4.14 -0.63
C ASP A 105 -5.88 -5.33 -1.57
N VAL A 106 -5.90 -5.09 -2.89
CA VAL A 106 -5.79 -6.14 -3.91
C VAL A 106 -4.39 -6.76 -3.90
N ALA A 107 -3.34 -5.93 -3.90
CA ALA A 107 -1.96 -6.43 -3.89
C ALA A 107 -1.62 -7.15 -2.58
N GLY A 108 -2.10 -6.64 -1.45
CA GLY A 108 -1.94 -7.27 -0.14
C GLY A 108 -2.61 -8.65 -0.10
N PHE A 109 -3.83 -8.78 -0.63
CA PHE A 109 -4.52 -10.07 -0.67
C PHE A 109 -3.89 -11.04 -1.69
N ALA A 110 -3.41 -10.55 -2.82
CA ALA A 110 -2.63 -11.36 -3.75
C ALA A 110 -1.35 -11.90 -3.10
N ALA A 111 -0.62 -11.04 -2.38
CA ALA A 111 0.57 -11.44 -1.61
C ALA A 111 0.25 -12.46 -0.52
N ALA A 112 -0.83 -12.26 0.24
CA ALA A 112 -1.29 -13.20 1.26
C ALA A 112 -1.67 -14.57 0.69
N SER A 113 -2.19 -14.60 -0.54
CA SER A 113 -2.67 -15.83 -1.20
C SER A 113 -1.56 -16.57 -1.93
N TYR A 114 -0.65 -15.84 -2.60
CA TYR A 114 0.41 -16.42 -3.41
C TYR A 114 1.43 -17.14 -2.54
N HIS A 115 1.75 -18.40 -2.89
CA HIS A 115 2.59 -19.28 -2.08
C HIS A 115 2.14 -19.44 -0.60
N ARG A 116 0.89 -19.15 -0.26
CA ARG A 116 0.32 -19.09 1.11
C ARG A 116 0.93 -17.97 1.95
N GLY A 117 1.38 -16.91 1.28
CA GLY A 117 1.94 -15.70 1.87
C GLY A 117 3.36 -15.42 1.40
N ILE A 118 3.53 -14.25 0.80
CA ILE A 118 4.82 -13.64 0.49
C ILE A 118 4.85 -12.21 1.04
N PRO A 119 6.03 -11.63 1.27
CA PRO A 119 6.16 -10.25 1.74
C PRO A 119 5.43 -9.24 0.85
N VAL A 120 4.87 -8.19 1.46
CA VAL A 120 4.30 -7.04 0.75
C VAL A 120 4.79 -5.74 1.38
N VAL A 121 5.12 -4.75 0.55
CA VAL A 121 5.40 -3.36 0.94
C VAL A 121 4.36 -2.47 0.28
N HIS A 122 3.82 -1.52 1.02
CA HIS A 122 2.86 -0.56 0.49
C HIS A 122 3.51 0.81 0.26
N VAL A 123 3.31 1.37 -0.93
CA VAL A 123 3.60 2.76 -1.28
C VAL A 123 2.26 3.44 -1.51
N ALA A 124 1.77 4.10 -0.47
CA ALA A 124 0.48 4.76 -0.48
C ALA A 124 0.56 6.09 -1.24
N THR A 125 -0.30 6.27 -2.24
CA THR A 125 -0.35 7.46 -3.10
C THR A 125 -1.68 8.23 -3.00
N SER A 126 -2.55 7.85 -2.09
CA SER A 126 -3.78 8.59 -1.77
C SER A 126 -3.90 8.79 -0.27
N LEU A 127 -4.53 9.89 0.15
CA LEU A 127 -4.69 10.21 1.57
C LEU A 127 -5.40 9.08 2.32
N LEU A 128 -6.46 8.49 1.75
CA LEU A 128 -7.18 7.37 2.37
C LEU A 128 -6.28 6.13 2.55
N ALA A 129 -5.37 5.85 1.61
CA ALA A 129 -4.42 4.76 1.76
C ALA A 129 -3.42 5.03 2.89
N MET A 130 -2.93 6.27 3.00
CA MET A 130 -1.95 6.68 3.99
C MET A 130 -2.48 6.53 5.43
N ILE A 131 -3.74 6.90 5.65
CA ILE A 131 -4.33 6.96 7.00
C ILE A 131 -5.12 5.71 7.43
N ASP A 132 -5.47 4.82 6.49
CA ASP A 132 -6.27 3.62 6.80
C ASP A 132 -5.84 2.40 5.99
N ALA A 133 -6.00 2.42 4.65
CA ALA A 133 -6.01 1.16 3.89
C ALA A 133 -4.63 0.47 3.81
N ALA A 134 -3.51 1.19 3.82
CA ALA A 134 -2.17 0.60 3.76
C ALA A 134 -1.68 0.07 5.11
N VAL A 135 -2.33 0.44 6.22
CA VAL A 135 -1.92 0.12 7.59
C VAL A 135 -2.90 -0.88 8.22
N GLY A 136 -2.39 -1.74 9.13
CA GLY A 136 -3.23 -2.68 9.90
C GLY A 136 -3.48 -4.02 9.21
N GLY A 137 -2.97 -4.21 7.98
CA GLY A 137 -2.96 -5.51 7.30
C GLY A 137 -4.32 -6.02 6.82
N LYS A 138 -5.34 -5.18 6.79
CA LYS A 138 -6.63 -5.55 6.19
C LYS A 138 -6.47 -5.57 4.67
N THR A 139 -6.65 -6.73 4.06
CA THR A 139 -6.55 -6.88 2.60
C THR A 139 -7.76 -7.65 2.11
N GLY A 140 -8.24 -7.36 0.90
CA GLY A 140 -9.39 -8.09 0.41
C GLY A 140 -10.01 -7.53 -0.85
N VAL A 141 -11.07 -8.22 -1.27
CA VAL A 141 -11.81 -7.94 -2.49
C VAL A 141 -13.32 -8.01 -2.25
N ASN A 142 -14.04 -7.50 -3.23
CA ASN A 142 -15.50 -7.51 -3.23
C ASN A 142 -16.02 -8.77 -3.91
N ILE A 143 -17.21 -9.18 -3.51
CA ILE A 143 -18.04 -10.18 -4.18
C ILE A 143 -19.44 -9.60 -4.42
N ALA A 144 -20.29 -10.32 -5.11
CA ALA A 144 -21.65 -9.83 -5.46
C ALA A 144 -22.49 -9.45 -4.21
N GLU A 145 -22.26 -10.15 -3.12
CA GLU A 145 -22.99 -9.99 -1.86
C GLU A 145 -22.53 -8.77 -1.04
N GLY A 146 -21.34 -8.22 -1.33
CA GLY A 146 -20.87 -7.03 -0.62
C GLY A 146 -19.39 -6.72 -0.80
N LYS A 147 -19.00 -5.55 -0.27
CA LYS A 147 -17.64 -5.07 -0.29
C LYS A 147 -16.79 -5.70 0.81
N ASN A 148 -15.51 -5.97 0.49
CA ASN A 148 -14.49 -6.40 1.45
C ASN A 148 -14.84 -7.70 2.23
N LEU A 149 -15.67 -8.57 1.67
CA LEU A 149 -16.11 -9.78 2.36
C LEU A 149 -15.12 -10.95 2.23
N VAL A 150 -14.21 -10.89 1.26
CA VAL A 150 -13.21 -11.93 1.03
C VAL A 150 -11.82 -11.32 1.09
N GLY A 151 -10.96 -11.86 1.94
CA GLY A 151 -9.62 -11.30 2.14
C GLY A 151 -8.83 -12.02 3.24
N ALA A 152 -7.77 -11.36 3.67
CA ALA A 152 -6.89 -11.84 4.73
C ALA A 152 -6.38 -10.69 5.59
N TYR A 153 -6.04 -10.98 6.84
CA TYR A 153 -5.20 -10.10 7.64
C TYR A 153 -3.74 -10.44 7.32
N TRP A 154 -3.08 -9.59 6.52
CA TRP A 154 -1.71 -9.78 6.08
C TRP A 154 -0.90 -8.50 6.33
N GLN A 155 -0.08 -8.51 7.38
CA GLN A 155 0.70 -7.33 7.75
C GLN A 155 1.77 -7.03 6.70
N PRO A 156 1.95 -5.77 6.29
CA PRO A 156 3.02 -5.39 5.37
C PRO A 156 4.39 -5.49 6.05
N HIS A 157 5.44 -5.62 5.25
CA HIS A 157 6.82 -5.47 5.70
C HIS A 157 7.22 -4.01 5.93
N GLY A 158 6.43 -3.09 5.40
CA GLY A 158 6.58 -1.66 5.61
C GLY A 158 5.59 -0.87 4.77
N VAL A 159 5.39 0.37 5.16
CA VAL A 159 4.50 1.32 4.48
C VAL A 159 5.24 2.63 4.24
N VAL A 160 5.18 3.12 3.02
CA VAL A 160 5.69 4.45 2.63
C VAL A 160 4.51 5.31 2.22
N CYS A 161 4.32 6.43 2.91
CA CYS A 161 3.31 7.44 2.60
C CYS A 161 4.02 8.60 1.89
N GLU A 162 4.05 8.58 0.56
CA GLU A 162 4.69 9.62 -0.26
C GLU A 162 3.77 10.83 -0.39
N MET A 163 4.08 11.88 0.35
CA MET A 163 3.24 13.09 0.41
C MET A 163 3.16 13.84 -0.92
N ASP A 164 4.21 13.78 -1.76
CA ASP A 164 4.19 14.42 -3.08
C ASP A 164 3.12 13.84 -4.01
N ALA A 165 2.67 12.61 -3.73
CA ALA A 165 1.59 11.98 -4.48
C ALA A 165 0.24 12.68 -4.28
N LEU A 166 0.05 13.40 -3.18
CA LEU A 166 -1.18 14.14 -2.91
C LEU A 166 -1.35 15.34 -3.84
N ASP A 167 -0.25 15.90 -4.40
CA ASP A 167 -0.30 17.01 -5.34
C ASP A 167 -0.98 16.62 -6.66
N THR A 168 -0.94 15.35 -7.02
CA THR A 168 -1.58 14.82 -8.23
C THR A 168 -2.88 14.07 -7.96
N LEU A 169 -3.28 13.98 -6.68
CA LEU A 169 -4.49 13.26 -6.29
C LEU A 169 -5.75 14.03 -6.72
N PRO A 170 -6.70 13.39 -7.41
CA PRO A 170 -7.97 14.03 -7.76
C PRO A 170 -8.69 14.56 -6.51
N GLU A 171 -9.31 15.75 -6.63
CA GLU A 171 -9.99 16.44 -5.52
C GLU A 171 -11.02 15.55 -4.81
N ARG A 172 -11.73 14.72 -5.55
CA ARG A 172 -12.70 13.77 -4.98
C ARG A 172 -12.02 12.78 -4.03
N GLU A 173 -10.88 12.23 -4.42
CA GLU A 173 -10.13 11.26 -3.62
C GLU A 173 -9.47 11.94 -2.40
N MET A 174 -9.01 13.18 -2.56
CA MET A 174 -8.55 14.00 -1.43
C MET A 174 -9.68 14.19 -0.41
N ARG A 175 -10.88 14.55 -0.85
CA ARG A 175 -12.05 14.72 0.04
C ARG A 175 -12.44 13.43 0.75
N CYS A 176 -12.34 12.29 0.09
CA CYS A 176 -12.58 10.98 0.72
C CYS A 176 -11.59 10.74 1.89
N GLY A 177 -10.30 10.99 1.66
CA GLY A 177 -9.29 10.87 2.71
C GLY A 177 -9.50 11.86 3.85
N LEU A 178 -9.82 13.12 3.56
CA LEU A 178 -10.12 14.12 4.59
C LEU A 178 -11.34 13.74 5.44
N GLY A 179 -12.37 13.11 4.84
CA GLY A 179 -13.51 12.57 5.58
C GLY A 179 -13.13 11.48 6.56
N GLU A 180 -12.25 10.56 6.14
CA GLU A 180 -11.71 9.52 7.02
C GLU A 180 -10.83 10.12 8.13
N MET A 181 -9.96 11.07 7.80
CA MET A 181 -9.13 11.78 8.77
C MET A 181 -9.98 12.50 9.82
N ALA A 182 -11.08 13.14 9.43
CA ALA A 182 -12.00 13.78 10.36
C ALA A 182 -12.61 12.80 11.36
N LYS A 183 -12.83 11.54 10.97
CA LYS A 183 -13.30 10.48 11.87
C LYS A 183 -12.33 10.27 13.04
N TYR A 184 -11.03 10.32 12.81
CA TYR A 184 -10.02 10.13 13.86
C TYR A 184 -10.09 11.22 14.93
N HIS A 185 -10.35 12.48 14.55
CA HIS A 185 -10.55 13.58 15.51
C HIS A 185 -11.62 13.22 16.57
N PHE A 186 -12.71 12.57 16.16
CA PHE A 186 -13.75 12.13 17.10
C PHE A 186 -13.37 10.88 17.91
N ILE A 187 -12.56 9.99 17.33
CA ILE A 187 -12.12 8.75 17.99
C ILE A 187 -11.12 9.05 19.11
N VAL A 188 -10.07 9.82 18.81
CA VAL A 188 -9.00 10.12 19.78
C VAL A 188 -9.38 11.24 20.76
N ARG A 189 -10.43 12.03 20.43
CA ARG A 189 -10.89 13.19 21.21
C ARG A 189 -9.82 14.26 21.41
N GLU A 190 -8.92 14.40 20.46
CA GLU A 190 -7.86 15.40 20.42
C GLU A 190 -8.08 16.37 19.27
N ASP A 191 -7.64 17.61 19.44
CA ASP A 191 -7.68 18.60 18.38
C ASP A 191 -6.50 18.42 17.43
N LEU A 192 -6.75 17.73 16.30
CA LEU A 192 -5.75 17.50 15.27
C LEU A 192 -5.56 18.72 14.35
N SER A 193 -6.31 19.80 14.53
CA SER A 193 -6.26 20.96 13.62
C SER A 193 -4.94 21.74 13.67
N SER A 194 -4.23 21.66 14.78
CA SER A 194 -2.93 22.29 14.98
C SER A 194 -1.74 21.49 14.42
N LEU A 195 -1.95 20.23 14.04
CA LEU A 195 -0.89 19.37 13.51
C LEU A 195 -0.67 19.64 12.02
N THR A 196 0.55 19.41 11.54
CA THR A 196 0.85 19.40 10.10
C THR A 196 0.15 18.22 9.41
N MET A 197 0.09 18.23 8.08
CA MET A 197 -0.48 17.09 7.35
C MET A 197 0.33 15.81 7.58
N VAL A 198 1.64 15.91 7.66
CA VAL A 198 2.54 14.78 7.97
C VAL A 198 2.21 14.19 9.34
N ASP A 199 2.13 15.02 10.39
CA ASP A 199 1.81 14.57 11.75
C ASP A 199 0.42 13.96 11.87
N ARG A 200 -0.55 14.42 11.06
CA ARG A 200 -1.91 13.84 11.05
C ARG A 200 -1.98 12.48 10.38
N ILE A 201 -1.05 12.18 9.47
CA ILE A 201 -0.98 10.89 8.77
C ILE A 201 -0.17 9.90 9.62
N ALA A 202 0.91 10.33 10.25
CA ALA A 202 1.71 9.54 11.17
C ALA A 202 0.95 9.25 12.48
#